data_5e6c78290b87eb68063c883bd52a8859
#
_entry.id   5e6c78290b87eb68063c883bd52a8859
#
_cell.length_a   1.000
_cell.length_b   1.000
_cell.length_c   1.000
_cell.angle_alpha   90.00
_cell.angle_beta   90.00
_cell.angle_gamma   90.00
#
_symmetry.space_group_name_H-M   'P 1'
#
loop_
_entity.id
_entity.type
_entity.pdbx_description
1 polymer ?
#
loop_
_entity_poly.entity_id
_entity_poly.type
_entity_poly.pdbx_seq_one_letter_code
_entity_poly.pdbx_strand_id
1 'polypeptide(L)'
;MKLPEEYVNCFKEKVDWKYLPVMGEYKLYGDTTVELDGCGTTSYGFLEQPEEKFLFTGSVIPKEANDSFGILLKSDWEASGCLFLEFDVAMQRVSLLSLPMGVDPFWEQSCQAVPKATEPGPDGVRVAEKTFEIKDGQASDVKISVDHDMVEVFVGEQVAFTYRIFRKPEYELGLLAQDTKVDFANIAIRK
;
A
#
# COMPACT_ATOMS: atom_id res chain seq x y z
N MET A 1 10.80 13.98 -5.26
CA MET A 1 9.49 14.65 -5.56
C MET A 1 8.70 14.69 -4.27
N LYS A 2 8.07 15.80 -3.92
CA LYS A 2 7.36 15.97 -2.64
C LYS A 2 5.94 16.44 -2.93
N LEU A 3 4.99 16.03 -2.10
CA LEU A 3 3.68 16.68 -2.06
C LEU A 3 3.85 18.16 -1.73
N PRO A 4 3.16 19.07 -2.45
CA PRO A 4 3.16 20.48 -2.09
C PRO A 4 2.70 20.69 -0.65
N GLU A 5 3.36 21.59 0.08
CA GLU A 5 3.03 21.87 1.49
C GLU A 5 1.58 22.38 1.63
N GLU A 6 1.12 23.16 0.68
CA GLU A 6 -0.26 23.67 0.65
C GLU A 6 -1.27 22.51 0.59
N TYR A 7 -0.96 21.46 -0.16
CA TYR A 7 -1.81 20.26 -0.26
C TYR A 7 -1.81 19.47 1.05
N VAL A 8 -0.63 19.24 1.64
CA VAL A 8 -0.52 18.57 2.95
C VAL A 8 -1.29 19.33 4.04
N ASN A 9 -1.26 20.65 3.99
CA ASN A 9 -1.96 21.53 4.94
C ASN A 9 -3.49 21.52 4.80
N CYS A 10 -4.04 20.91 3.73
CA CYS A 10 -5.48 20.69 3.61
C CYS A 10 -5.97 19.59 4.57
N PHE A 11 -5.09 18.65 4.97
CA PHE A 11 -5.42 17.55 5.86
C PHE A 11 -5.02 17.90 7.31
N LYS A 12 -5.97 18.44 8.08
CA LYS A 12 -5.70 19.03 9.41
C LYS A 12 -6.12 18.14 10.57
N GLU A 13 -7.19 17.38 10.40
CA GLU A 13 -7.79 16.61 11.46
C GLU A 13 -7.17 15.21 11.50
N LYS A 14 -6.71 14.78 12.68
CA LYS A 14 -6.24 13.42 12.90
C LYS A 14 -7.43 12.46 12.83
N VAL A 15 -7.27 11.36 12.10
CA VAL A 15 -8.22 10.26 12.04
C VAL A 15 -7.70 9.12 12.90
N ASP A 16 -8.55 8.60 13.77
CA ASP A 16 -8.24 7.40 14.53
C ASP A 16 -8.35 6.17 13.63
N TRP A 17 -7.44 5.23 13.83
CA TRP A 17 -7.42 3.97 13.11
C TRP A 17 -7.20 2.80 14.08
N LYS A 18 -7.59 1.62 13.64
CA LYS A 18 -7.37 0.38 14.38
C LYS A 18 -6.77 -0.66 13.44
N TYR A 19 -5.75 -1.38 13.93
CA TYR A 19 -5.23 -2.52 13.17
C TYR A 19 -6.13 -3.75 13.35
N LEU A 20 -6.55 -4.32 12.22
CA LEU A 20 -7.35 -5.55 12.13
C LEU A 20 -6.46 -6.64 11.52
N PRO A 21 -5.88 -7.55 12.34
CA PRO A 21 -5.07 -8.63 11.81
C PRO A 21 -5.95 -9.65 11.08
N VAL A 22 -5.47 -10.13 9.94
CA VAL A 22 -6.12 -11.20 9.16
C VAL A 22 -5.32 -12.47 9.22
N MET A 23 -4.01 -12.39 9.00
CA MET A 23 -3.13 -13.55 8.97
C MET A 23 -1.73 -13.20 9.49
N GLY A 24 -1.03 -14.21 10.03
CA GLY A 24 0.37 -14.11 10.46
C GLY A 24 0.56 -13.48 11.83
N GLU A 25 1.81 -13.23 12.17
CA GLU A 25 2.21 -12.66 13.46
C GLU A 25 2.38 -11.14 13.35
N TYR A 26 1.95 -10.43 14.39
CA TYR A 26 2.09 -8.99 14.48
C TYR A 26 2.34 -8.55 15.93
N LYS A 27 2.88 -7.33 16.07
CA LYS A 27 2.97 -6.61 17.35
C LYS A 27 2.61 -5.14 17.16
N LEU A 28 1.98 -4.58 18.17
CA LEU A 28 1.68 -3.16 18.23
C LEU A 28 2.61 -2.46 19.22
N TYR A 29 3.22 -1.36 18.81
CA TYR A 29 4.04 -0.52 19.67
C TYR A 29 3.38 0.87 19.76
N GLY A 30 2.71 1.10 20.88
CA GLY A 30 1.86 2.28 21.04
C GLY A 30 0.73 2.32 20.02
N ASP A 31 0.32 3.54 19.66
CA ASP A 31 -0.83 3.80 18.77
C ASP A 31 -0.41 4.09 17.32
N THR A 32 0.89 3.96 17.01
CA THR A 32 1.42 4.44 15.72
C THR A 32 2.33 3.45 15.00
N THR A 33 2.59 2.29 15.57
CA THR A 33 3.53 1.34 14.96
C THR A 33 2.99 -0.09 14.97
N VAL A 34 3.03 -0.72 13.81
CA VAL A 34 2.68 -2.13 13.59
C VAL A 34 3.93 -2.86 13.09
N GLU A 35 4.42 -3.84 13.85
CA GLU A 35 5.41 -4.81 13.37
C GLU A 35 4.65 -5.97 12.75
N LEU A 36 5.01 -6.37 11.53
CA LEU A 36 4.60 -7.62 10.92
C LEU A 36 5.78 -8.58 10.85
N ASP A 37 5.55 -9.83 11.24
CA ASP A 37 6.51 -10.91 11.09
C ASP A 37 5.97 -11.94 10.09
N GLY A 38 6.44 -11.83 8.85
CA GLY A 38 6.11 -12.71 7.73
C GLY A 38 7.21 -13.73 7.41
N CYS A 39 8.25 -13.85 8.26
CA CYS A 39 9.38 -14.75 7.99
C CYS A 39 8.91 -16.21 7.79
N GLY A 40 9.22 -16.76 6.62
CA GLY A 40 8.79 -18.11 6.20
C GLY A 40 7.29 -18.23 5.88
N THR A 41 6.55 -17.12 5.87
CA THR A 41 5.10 -17.09 5.65
C THR A 41 4.66 -15.71 5.13
N THR A 42 3.37 -15.40 5.30
CA THR A 42 2.79 -14.08 5.03
C THR A 42 2.10 -13.57 6.28
N SER A 43 2.30 -12.30 6.60
CA SER A 43 1.56 -11.60 7.65
C SER A 43 0.89 -10.37 7.06
N TYR A 44 -0.42 -10.19 7.29
CA TYR A 44 -1.13 -9.01 6.83
C TYR A 44 -2.37 -8.67 7.66
N GLY A 45 -2.81 -7.45 7.53
CA GLY A 45 -4.03 -6.94 8.13
C GLY A 45 -4.36 -5.54 7.63
N PHE A 46 -5.48 -5.01 8.10
CA PHE A 46 -6.01 -3.73 7.63
C PHE A 46 -5.95 -2.64 8.69
N LEU A 47 -5.88 -1.41 8.24
CA LEU A 47 -6.06 -0.22 9.06
C LEU A 47 -7.51 0.23 8.90
N GLU A 48 -8.37 -0.17 9.84
CA GLU A 48 -9.76 0.27 9.87
C GLU A 48 -9.81 1.75 10.20
N GLN A 49 -10.39 2.53 9.32
CA GLN A 49 -10.60 3.96 9.47
C GLN A 49 -11.80 4.39 8.60
N PRO A 50 -12.56 5.43 9.01
CA PRO A 50 -13.84 5.74 8.39
C PRO A 50 -13.78 6.63 7.15
N GLU A 51 -12.60 7.12 6.75
CA GLU A 51 -12.47 8.17 5.75
C GLU A 51 -12.18 7.61 4.36
N GLU A 52 -12.90 8.10 3.33
CA GLU A 52 -12.64 7.82 1.92
C GLU A 52 -11.68 8.84 1.27
N LYS A 53 -11.45 9.98 1.96
CA LYS A 53 -10.49 11.00 1.58
C LYS A 53 -9.56 11.31 2.74
N PHE A 54 -8.27 11.00 2.57
CA PHE A 54 -7.30 11.15 3.65
C PHE A 54 -5.86 11.25 3.13
N LEU A 55 -4.97 11.68 4.01
CA LEU A 55 -3.52 11.61 3.87
C LEU A 55 -2.98 10.62 4.91
N PHE A 56 -2.41 9.52 4.45
CA PHE A 56 -1.59 8.61 5.26
C PHE A 56 -0.14 9.09 5.24
N THR A 57 0.51 9.05 6.40
CA THR A 57 1.95 9.23 6.54
C THR A 57 2.49 8.17 7.48
N GLY A 58 3.69 7.67 7.20
CA GLY A 58 4.38 6.68 8.02
C GLY A 58 5.76 6.41 7.48
N SER A 59 6.46 5.48 8.12
CA SER A 59 7.76 4.99 7.67
C SER A 59 7.73 3.47 7.64
N VAL A 60 8.33 2.86 6.63
CA VAL A 60 8.56 1.42 6.56
C VAL A 60 10.02 1.13 6.92
N ILE A 61 10.24 0.15 7.82
CA ILE A 61 11.58 -0.17 8.34
C ILE A 61 11.72 -1.69 8.30
N PRO A 62 12.31 -2.27 7.25
CA PRO A 62 12.56 -3.70 7.19
C PRO A 62 13.58 -4.10 8.25
N LYS A 63 13.38 -5.24 8.91
CA LYS A 63 14.28 -5.82 9.90
C LYS A 63 14.96 -7.08 9.37
N GLU A 64 14.23 -7.90 8.65
CA GLU A 64 14.69 -9.10 7.96
C GLU A 64 14.00 -9.12 6.60
N ALA A 65 14.59 -8.42 5.63
CA ALA A 65 14.02 -8.24 4.30
C ALA A 65 14.49 -9.35 3.36
N ASN A 66 13.66 -10.37 3.13
CA ASN A 66 14.00 -11.49 2.25
C ASN A 66 13.21 -11.46 0.94
N ASP A 67 11.92 -11.11 0.97
CA ASP A 67 11.06 -11.09 -0.22
C ASP A 67 10.40 -9.72 -0.41
N SER A 68 9.14 -9.56 -0.03
CA SER A 68 8.40 -8.33 -0.27
C SER A 68 7.56 -7.89 0.92
N PHE A 69 7.31 -6.59 1.00
CA PHE A 69 6.43 -5.98 1.98
C PHE A 69 5.82 -4.70 1.43
N GLY A 70 4.80 -4.18 2.09
CA GLY A 70 4.27 -2.91 1.66
C GLY A 70 2.87 -2.60 2.16
N ILE A 71 2.20 -1.73 1.41
CA ILE A 71 0.91 -1.17 1.78
C ILE A 71 -0.14 -1.58 0.75
N LEU A 72 -1.19 -2.25 1.21
CA LEU A 72 -2.38 -2.56 0.44
C LEU A 72 -3.26 -1.32 0.38
N LEU A 73 -3.74 -1.01 -0.80
CA LEU A 73 -4.58 0.15 -1.06
C LEU A 73 -5.88 -0.32 -1.71
N LYS A 74 -7.00 0.17 -1.21
CA LYS A 74 -8.34 -0.13 -1.76
C LYS A 74 -8.58 -1.63 -1.91
N SER A 75 -8.40 -2.36 -0.80
CA SER A 75 -8.40 -3.81 -0.75
C SER A 75 -9.76 -4.41 -0.36
N ASP A 76 -10.03 -5.62 -0.84
CA ASP A 76 -11.00 -6.52 -0.23
C ASP A 76 -10.40 -7.24 1.00
N TRP A 77 -11.26 -7.93 1.77
CA TRP A 77 -10.84 -8.65 2.98
C TRP A 77 -9.79 -9.73 2.72
N GLU A 78 -9.85 -10.38 1.58
CA GLU A 78 -8.94 -11.48 1.23
C GLU A 78 -7.62 -10.97 0.64
N ALA A 79 -7.45 -9.66 0.47
CA ALA A 79 -6.35 -9.04 -0.27
C ALA A 79 -6.19 -9.58 -1.70
N SER A 80 -7.24 -10.21 -2.22
CA SER A 80 -7.26 -10.80 -3.57
C SER A 80 -7.48 -9.74 -4.65
N GLY A 81 -8.04 -8.60 -4.27
CA GLY A 81 -8.26 -7.47 -5.14
C GLY A 81 -7.82 -6.16 -4.50
N CYS A 82 -6.65 -5.66 -4.85
CA CYS A 82 -6.13 -4.42 -4.31
C CYS A 82 -5.12 -3.76 -5.25
N LEU A 83 -4.77 -2.53 -4.91
CA LEU A 83 -3.55 -1.90 -5.39
C LEU A 83 -2.49 -2.09 -4.31
N PHE A 84 -1.36 -2.69 -4.64
CA PHE A 84 -0.28 -2.98 -3.70
C PHE A 84 0.93 -2.09 -3.97
N LEU A 85 1.28 -1.26 -3.00
CA LEU A 85 2.56 -0.56 -2.97
C LEU A 85 3.60 -1.55 -2.43
N GLU A 86 4.29 -2.20 -3.33
CA GLU A 86 5.28 -3.24 -3.05
C GLU A 86 6.68 -2.66 -2.90
N PHE A 87 7.38 -3.08 -1.87
CA PHE A 87 8.82 -2.99 -1.73
C PHE A 87 9.41 -4.37 -2.03
N ASP A 88 9.89 -4.57 -3.26
CA ASP A 88 10.50 -5.82 -3.76
C ASP A 88 11.99 -5.81 -3.42
N VAL A 89 12.37 -6.62 -2.43
CA VAL A 89 13.73 -6.67 -1.90
C VAL A 89 14.70 -7.29 -2.93
N ALA A 90 14.28 -8.35 -3.62
CA ALA A 90 15.13 -9.05 -4.58
C ALA A 90 15.51 -8.16 -5.76
N MET A 91 14.58 -7.33 -6.22
CA MET A 91 14.78 -6.45 -7.37
C MET A 91 15.23 -5.04 -6.97
N GLN A 92 15.30 -4.73 -5.67
CA GLN A 92 15.64 -3.39 -5.15
C GLN A 92 14.82 -2.30 -5.82
N ARG A 93 13.50 -2.42 -5.70
CA ARG A 93 12.56 -1.49 -6.32
C ARG A 93 11.31 -1.30 -5.47
N VAL A 94 10.63 -0.20 -5.72
CA VAL A 94 9.26 0.05 -5.29
C VAL A 94 8.36 -0.02 -6.51
N SER A 95 7.28 -0.76 -6.40
CA SER A 95 6.31 -0.96 -7.47
C SER A 95 4.90 -0.67 -7.02
N LEU A 96 4.06 -0.31 -7.95
CA LEU A 96 2.63 -0.29 -7.79
C LEU A 96 2.05 -1.45 -8.59
N LEU A 97 1.49 -2.45 -7.88
CA LEU A 97 0.88 -3.63 -8.47
C LEU A 97 -0.63 -3.52 -8.36
N SER A 98 -1.33 -3.77 -9.47
CA SER A 98 -2.75 -4.10 -9.43
C SER A 98 -2.84 -5.61 -9.29
N LEU A 99 -3.14 -6.10 -8.09
CA LEU A 99 -3.36 -7.53 -7.87
C LEU A 99 -4.64 -7.96 -8.58
N PRO A 100 -4.76 -9.26 -8.97
CA PRO A 100 -5.81 -9.73 -9.86
C PRO A 100 -7.17 -9.48 -9.25
N MET A 101 -7.67 -8.35 -9.60
CA MET A 101 -9.04 -7.96 -9.39
C MET A 101 -9.77 -8.48 -10.62
N GLY A 102 -10.90 -9.10 -10.43
CA GLY A 102 -11.80 -9.30 -11.56
C GLY A 102 -11.86 -8.01 -12.36
N VAL A 103 -11.99 -8.10 -13.67
CA VAL A 103 -11.94 -6.97 -14.60
C VAL A 103 -12.74 -5.80 -14.02
N ASP A 104 -12.09 -4.65 -13.88
CA ASP A 104 -12.75 -3.44 -13.39
C ASP A 104 -14.02 -3.20 -14.23
N PRO A 105 -15.22 -3.15 -13.63
CA PRO A 105 -16.47 -2.99 -14.36
C PRO A 105 -16.49 -1.78 -15.30
N PHE A 106 -15.68 -0.75 -14.99
CA PHE A 106 -15.50 0.41 -15.89
C PHE A 106 -14.84 0.01 -17.21
N TRP A 107 -13.80 -0.83 -17.15
CA TRP A 107 -13.12 -1.30 -18.35
C TRP A 107 -13.90 -2.35 -19.11
N GLU A 108 -14.66 -3.21 -18.41
CA GLU A 108 -15.60 -4.13 -19.06
C GLU A 108 -16.67 -3.39 -19.88
N GLN A 109 -17.17 -2.28 -19.36
CA GLN A 109 -18.22 -1.49 -20.02
C GLN A 109 -17.66 -0.53 -21.08
N SER A 110 -16.43 -0.04 -20.91
CA SER A 110 -15.88 1.03 -21.75
C SER A 110 -14.99 0.54 -22.89
N CYS A 111 -14.41 -0.65 -22.77
CA CYS A 111 -13.47 -1.20 -23.73
C CYS A 111 -13.93 -2.56 -24.24
N GLN A 112 -14.56 -2.58 -25.41
CA GLN A 112 -14.91 -3.83 -26.13
C GLN A 112 -13.69 -4.64 -26.60
N ALA A 113 -12.47 -4.18 -26.31
CA ALA A 113 -11.22 -4.87 -26.65
C ALA A 113 -10.12 -4.51 -25.66
N VAL A 114 -10.17 -5.06 -24.44
CA VAL A 114 -8.95 -5.21 -23.67
C VAL A 114 -8.10 -6.25 -24.38
N PRO A 115 -6.90 -5.93 -24.88
CA PRO A 115 -6.05 -6.94 -25.50
C PRO A 115 -5.82 -8.07 -24.49
N LYS A 116 -5.96 -9.33 -24.92
CA LYS A 116 -5.71 -10.52 -24.06
C LYS A 116 -4.33 -10.50 -23.36
N ALA A 117 -3.39 -9.72 -23.91
CA ALA A 117 -2.07 -9.49 -23.31
C ALA A 117 -2.09 -8.68 -22.00
N THR A 118 -3.24 -8.16 -21.58
CA THR A 118 -3.43 -7.43 -20.33
C THR A 118 -4.31 -8.18 -19.32
N GLU A 119 -4.62 -9.45 -19.56
CA GLU A 119 -5.19 -10.29 -18.52
C GLU A 119 -4.16 -10.40 -17.40
N PRO A 120 -4.47 -9.94 -16.18
CA PRO A 120 -3.54 -10.06 -15.07
C PRO A 120 -3.26 -11.56 -14.83
N GLY A 121 -1.98 -11.90 -14.81
CA GLY A 121 -1.56 -13.21 -14.31
C GLY A 121 -1.92 -13.35 -12.82
N PRO A 122 -1.71 -14.51 -12.23
CA PRO A 122 -1.96 -14.73 -10.80
C PRO A 122 -1.19 -13.73 -9.90
N ASP A 123 -0.08 -13.19 -10.39
CA ASP A 123 0.78 -12.25 -9.66
C ASP A 123 0.39 -10.78 -9.85
N GLY A 124 -0.72 -10.51 -10.52
CA GLY A 124 -1.19 -9.16 -10.82
C GLY A 124 -0.43 -8.45 -11.95
N VAL A 125 -0.73 -7.18 -12.16
CA VAL A 125 -0.11 -6.32 -13.18
C VAL A 125 0.70 -5.22 -12.49
N ARG A 126 1.98 -5.13 -12.82
CA ARG A 126 2.83 -4.02 -12.38
C ARG A 126 2.51 -2.80 -13.23
N VAL A 127 1.86 -1.80 -12.62
CA VAL A 127 1.39 -0.58 -13.31
C VAL A 127 2.42 0.54 -13.29
N ALA A 128 3.31 0.54 -12.30
CA ALA A 128 4.44 1.47 -12.20
C ALA A 128 5.56 0.87 -11.35
N GLU A 129 6.81 1.23 -11.63
CA GLU A 129 7.96 0.84 -10.82
C GLU A 129 9.09 1.87 -10.86
N LYS A 130 9.92 1.85 -9.82
CA LYS A 130 11.14 2.63 -9.69
C LYS A 130 12.18 1.83 -8.92
N THR A 131 13.44 1.88 -9.37
CA THR A 131 14.57 1.40 -8.56
C THR A 131 14.61 2.15 -7.26
N PHE A 132 14.73 1.40 -6.16
CA PHE A 132 14.75 1.94 -4.80
C PHE A 132 15.58 1.04 -3.90
N GLU A 133 16.54 1.60 -3.21
CA GLU A 133 17.41 0.83 -2.32
C GLU A 133 16.68 0.47 -1.03
N ILE A 134 16.58 -0.82 -0.74
CA ILE A 134 15.93 -1.39 0.45
C ILE A 134 17.00 -2.03 1.32
N LYS A 135 17.17 -1.55 2.54
CA LYS A 135 18.14 -2.07 3.50
C LYS A 135 17.51 -2.30 4.86
N ASP A 136 17.90 -3.38 5.50
CA ASP A 136 17.50 -3.66 6.87
C ASP A 136 17.87 -2.51 7.83
N GLY A 137 16.93 -2.15 8.68
CA GLY A 137 17.05 -1.05 9.64
C GLY A 137 16.97 0.35 9.03
N GLN A 138 16.91 0.49 7.72
CA GLN A 138 16.76 1.80 7.08
C GLN A 138 15.30 2.18 6.93
N ALA A 139 14.91 3.30 7.55
CA ALA A 139 13.57 3.84 7.42
C ALA A 139 13.35 4.49 6.04
N SER A 140 12.22 4.21 5.44
CA SER A 140 11.75 4.88 4.22
C SER A 140 10.39 5.52 4.48
N ASP A 141 10.32 6.84 4.38
CA ASP A 141 9.09 7.58 4.60
C ASP A 141 8.11 7.33 3.45
N VAL A 142 6.86 7.09 3.80
CA VAL A 142 5.76 6.88 2.86
C VAL A 142 4.67 7.90 3.14
N LYS A 143 4.17 8.52 2.06
CA LYS A 143 2.99 9.38 2.08
C LYS A 143 2.04 8.90 1.00
N ILE A 144 0.77 8.72 1.38
CA ILE A 144 -0.27 8.28 0.46
C ILE A 144 -1.46 9.22 0.61
N SER A 145 -1.81 9.87 -0.48
CA SER A 145 -3.03 10.65 -0.56
C SER A 145 -4.09 9.83 -1.27
N VAL A 146 -5.23 9.69 -0.65
CA VAL A 146 -6.42 9.08 -1.25
C VAL A 146 -7.50 10.14 -1.35
N ASP A 147 -8.04 10.31 -2.55
CA ASP A 147 -9.22 11.16 -2.80
C ASP A 147 -10.20 10.36 -3.66
N HIS A 148 -11.11 9.66 -2.98
CA HIS A 148 -12.09 8.77 -3.60
C HIS A 148 -11.41 7.67 -4.45
N ASP A 149 -11.42 7.80 -5.76
CA ASP A 149 -10.82 6.86 -6.72
C ASP A 149 -9.35 7.17 -7.08
N MET A 150 -8.84 8.32 -6.65
CA MET A 150 -7.48 8.77 -6.94
C MET A 150 -6.53 8.39 -5.80
N VAL A 151 -5.42 7.79 -6.14
CA VAL A 151 -4.34 7.44 -5.19
C VAL A 151 -3.03 8.05 -5.67
N GLU A 152 -2.39 8.81 -4.81
CA GLU A 152 -1.04 9.34 -5.03
C GLU A 152 -0.12 8.82 -3.94
N VAL A 153 0.99 8.23 -4.34
CA VAL A 153 1.98 7.61 -3.46
C VAL A 153 3.32 8.29 -3.60
N PHE A 154 3.96 8.57 -2.47
CA PHE A 154 5.32 9.11 -2.42
C PHE A 154 6.15 8.26 -1.45
N VAL A 155 7.32 7.78 -1.91
CA VAL A 155 8.28 7.05 -1.08
C VAL A 155 9.59 7.83 -1.07
N GLY A 156 9.96 8.30 0.12
CA GLY A 156 11.06 9.23 0.29
C GLY A 156 10.89 10.47 -0.60
N GLU A 157 11.99 10.97 -1.14
CA GLU A 157 11.98 12.07 -2.13
C GLU A 157 12.18 11.54 -3.57
N GLN A 158 12.23 10.22 -3.77
CA GLN A 158 12.69 9.58 -4.98
C GLN A 158 11.56 9.00 -5.82
N VAL A 159 10.49 8.50 -5.20
CA VAL A 159 9.41 7.80 -5.87
C VAL A 159 8.12 8.57 -5.74
N ALA A 160 7.40 8.70 -6.85
CA ALA A 160 6.03 9.17 -6.87
C ALA A 160 5.23 8.39 -7.92
N PHE A 161 4.07 7.91 -7.51
CA PHE A 161 3.10 7.25 -8.38
C PHE A 161 1.75 7.92 -8.23
N THR A 162 0.98 7.94 -9.32
CA THR A 162 -0.43 8.34 -9.32
C THR A 162 -1.21 7.26 -10.06
N TYR A 163 -2.29 6.80 -9.46
CA TYR A 163 -3.15 5.79 -10.04
C TYR A 163 -4.62 6.06 -9.71
N ARG A 164 -5.52 5.52 -10.53
CA ARG A 164 -6.95 5.67 -10.36
C ARG A 164 -7.62 4.31 -10.28
N ILE A 165 -8.38 4.09 -9.21
CA ILE A 165 -9.15 2.87 -8.98
C ILE A 165 -10.63 3.22 -8.87
N PHE A 166 -11.44 2.74 -9.79
CA PHE A 166 -12.89 2.98 -9.82
C PHE A 166 -13.69 1.99 -8.99
N ARG A 167 -13.08 1.39 -8.01
CA ARG A 167 -13.65 0.33 -7.19
C ARG A 167 -13.97 0.84 -5.80
N LYS A 168 -15.08 0.37 -5.24
CA LYS A 168 -15.36 0.58 -3.82
C LYS A 168 -14.68 -0.54 -3.03
N PRO A 169 -13.65 -0.26 -2.23
CA PRO A 169 -12.96 -1.25 -1.42
C PRO A 169 -13.76 -1.59 -0.16
N GLU A 170 -13.42 -2.70 0.47
CA GLU A 170 -13.83 -2.98 1.86
C GLU A 170 -12.93 -2.23 2.85
N TYR A 171 -11.64 -2.13 2.51
CA TYR A 171 -10.63 -1.40 3.29
C TYR A 171 -9.80 -0.48 2.40
N GLU A 172 -9.61 0.74 2.84
CA GLU A 172 -8.81 1.74 2.12
C GLU A 172 -7.31 1.48 2.25
N LEU A 173 -6.87 0.95 3.40
CA LEU A 173 -5.46 0.70 3.73
C LEU A 173 -5.29 -0.66 4.40
N GLY A 174 -4.19 -1.34 4.05
CA GLY A 174 -3.71 -2.52 4.74
C GLY A 174 -2.18 -2.56 4.74
N LEU A 175 -1.62 -3.47 5.53
CA LEU A 175 -0.18 -3.70 5.66
C LEU A 175 0.10 -5.16 5.37
N LEU A 176 1.16 -5.46 4.62
CA LEU A 176 1.55 -6.81 4.22
C LEU A 176 3.05 -7.00 4.33
N ALA A 177 3.45 -8.18 4.81
CA ALA A 177 4.83 -8.68 4.78
C ALA A 177 4.83 -10.14 4.34
N GLN A 178 5.64 -10.45 3.33
CA GLN A 178 5.83 -11.80 2.79
C GLN A 178 7.29 -12.17 2.93
N ASP A 179 7.59 -13.30 3.61
CA ASP A 179 8.93 -13.74 3.98
C ASP A 179 9.85 -12.58 4.45
N THR A 180 9.27 -11.66 5.20
CA THR A 180 9.92 -10.42 5.61
C THR A 180 9.41 -10.00 6.98
N LYS A 181 10.31 -9.48 7.82
CA LYS A 181 9.95 -8.81 9.06
C LYS A 181 10.12 -7.30 8.90
N VAL A 182 9.07 -6.53 9.20
CA VAL A 182 9.04 -5.09 8.94
C VAL A 182 8.23 -4.33 9.99
N ASP A 183 8.71 -3.12 10.35
CA ASP A 183 7.93 -2.15 11.09
C ASP A 183 7.27 -1.15 10.14
N PHE A 184 5.99 -0.94 10.29
CA PHE A 184 5.26 0.20 9.78
C PHE A 184 5.12 1.20 10.93
N ALA A 185 5.97 2.20 10.96
CA ALA A 185 6.15 3.09 12.09
C ALA A 185 5.60 4.51 11.83
N ASN A 186 5.33 5.24 12.91
CA ASN A 186 4.86 6.62 12.86
C ASN A 186 3.61 6.81 11.98
N ILE A 187 2.73 5.81 11.98
CA ILE A 187 1.49 5.84 11.20
C ILE A 187 0.61 6.99 11.71
N ALA A 188 0.26 7.89 10.80
CA ALA A 188 -0.74 8.92 11.04
C ALA A 188 -1.64 9.06 9.82
N ILE A 189 -2.95 9.14 10.06
CA ILE A 189 -3.98 9.38 9.06
C ILE A 189 -4.64 10.72 9.38
N ARG A 190 -4.86 11.55 8.37
CA ARG A 190 -5.46 12.88 8.50
C ARG A 190 -6.48 13.11 7.38
N LYS A 191 -7.55 13.89 7.69
CA LYS A 191 -8.56 14.36 6.74
C LYS A 191 -8.63 15.87 6.64
#